data_d9c2679bbd45e68f3ae3100d702433c9
#
_entry.id   d9c2679bbd45e68f3ae3100d702433c9
#
_cell.length_a   1.000
_cell.length_b   1.000
_cell.length_c   1.000
_cell.angle_alpha   90.00
_cell.angle_beta   90.00
_cell.angle_gamma   90.00
#
_symmetry.space_group_name_H-M   'P 1'
#
loop_
_entity.id
_entity.type
_entity.pdbx_description
1 polymer ?
#
loop_
_entity_poly.entity_id
_entity_poly.type
_entity_poly.pdbx_seq_one_letter_code
_entity_poly.pdbx_strand_id
1 'polypeptide(L)'
;SPTGDSAVGFSGSTNLLVIWDEQDRVSSVSIRSSGDTIDHVNAILEKPTFFEQFQGKSREGLAQLDDVSAVSGATLTSLAIADALALRFGGTKKNSRFPNPIDMEEIRKHFPQAVGLTPSKTHPSMLQVMDANGSVLGAVGRTSPHADQIIGYQGPIDSLLAFDQNGALKSLEIRSSFENQPYADYPNEDTY
;
A
#
# COMPACT_ATOMS: atom_id res chain seq x y z
N SER A 1 -8.64 -14.80 12.70
CA SER A 1 -9.08 -14.07 13.87
C SER A 1 -9.77 -12.75 13.46
N PRO A 2 -10.83 -12.28 14.13
CA PRO A 2 -11.58 -11.13 13.65
C PRO A 2 -10.75 -9.84 13.55
N THR A 3 -9.74 -9.66 14.40
CA THR A 3 -8.90 -8.45 14.43
C THR A 3 -8.10 -8.22 13.14
N GLY A 4 -7.66 -9.28 12.48
CA GLY A 4 -6.88 -9.19 11.24
C GLY A 4 -7.72 -9.28 9.97
N ASP A 5 -9.03 -9.44 10.06
CA ASP A 5 -9.89 -9.68 8.88
C ASP A 5 -10.02 -8.45 7.97
N SER A 6 -9.74 -7.26 8.51
CA SER A 6 -9.65 -6.02 7.72
C SER A 6 -8.38 -5.90 6.87
N ALA A 7 -7.37 -6.74 7.13
CA ALA A 7 -6.16 -6.82 6.30
C ALA A 7 -6.45 -7.75 5.10
N VAL A 8 -6.91 -7.14 4.02
CA VAL A 8 -7.30 -7.83 2.79
C VAL A 8 -6.14 -7.79 1.80
N GLY A 9 -5.73 -8.93 1.28
CA GLY A 9 -4.74 -9.06 0.23
C GLY A 9 -5.30 -8.69 -1.14
N PHE A 10 -5.09 -9.53 -2.14
CA PHE A 10 -5.62 -9.26 -3.48
C PHE A 10 -7.15 -9.41 -3.52
N SER A 11 -7.70 -10.50 -2.96
CA SER A 11 -9.15 -10.77 -2.96
C SER A 11 -9.74 -11.13 -1.59
N GLY A 12 -8.92 -11.42 -0.59
CA GLY A 12 -9.41 -11.82 0.71
C GLY A 12 -8.38 -11.73 1.83
N SER A 13 -8.86 -11.92 3.06
CA SER A 13 -8.02 -11.97 4.25
C SER A 13 -7.40 -13.34 4.47
N THR A 14 -6.25 -13.36 5.17
CA THR A 14 -5.53 -14.59 5.49
C THR A 14 -5.49 -14.82 7.00
N ASN A 15 -5.95 -15.99 7.44
CA ASN A 15 -5.89 -16.40 8.83
C ASN A 15 -4.57 -17.11 9.11
N LEU A 16 -3.88 -16.67 10.15
CA LEU A 16 -2.53 -17.11 10.51
C LEU A 16 -2.51 -17.89 11.82
N LEU A 17 -1.62 -18.86 11.91
CA LEU A 17 -1.19 -19.49 13.16
C LEU A 17 0.17 -18.94 13.53
N VAL A 18 0.31 -18.37 14.74
CA VAL A 18 1.57 -17.91 15.31
C VAL A 18 1.91 -18.79 16.49
N ILE A 19 3.08 -19.39 16.48
CA ILE A 19 3.60 -20.21 17.57
C ILE A 19 4.71 -19.43 18.28
N TRP A 20 4.66 -19.42 19.61
CA TRP A 20 5.58 -18.71 20.49
C TRP A 20 6.53 -19.70 21.17
N ASP A 21 7.76 -19.27 21.40
CA ASP A 21 8.72 -19.98 22.23
C ASP A 21 8.56 -19.65 23.73
N GLU A 22 9.37 -20.25 24.58
CA GLU A 22 9.37 -20.04 26.04
C GLU A 22 9.79 -18.63 26.46
N GLN A 23 10.42 -17.86 25.57
CA GLN A 23 10.84 -16.48 25.79
C GLN A 23 9.83 -15.45 25.23
N ASP A 24 8.60 -15.90 24.89
CA ASP A 24 7.54 -15.08 24.29
C ASP A 24 7.98 -14.41 22.97
N ARG A 25 8.76 -15.15 22.16
CA ARG A 25 9.18 -14.79 20.82
C ARG A 25 8.51 -15.69 19.79
N VAL A 26 8.28 -15.16 18.60
CA VAL A 26 7.73 -15.95 17.50
C VAL A 26 8.67 -17.09 17.14
N SER A 27 8.24 -18.32 17.33
CA SER A 27 8.93 -19.53 16.86
C SER A 27 8.60 -19.81 15.39
N SER A 28 7.32 -19.68 15.01
CA SER A 28 6.90 -19.81 13.62
C SER A 28 5.60 -19.08 13.32
N VAL A 29 5.41 -18.74 12.03
CA VAL A 29 4.15 -18.25 11.47
C VAL A 29 3.78 -19.15 10.30
N SER A 30 2.50 -19.48 10.16
CA SER A 30 1.98 -20.24 9.03
C SER A 30 0.56 -19.84 8.66
N ILE A 31 0.18 -20.06 7.40
CA ILE A 31 -1.18 -19.86 6.94
C ILE A 31 -2.05 -21.04 7.40
N ARG A 32 -3.13 -20.74 8.12
CA ARG A 32 -4.15 -21.72 8.51
C ARG A 32 -5.25 -21.85 7.46
N SER A 33 -5.71 -20.72 6.95
CA SER A 33 -6.69 -20.63 5.87
C SER A 33 -6.60 -19.24 5.22
N SER A 34 -6.99 -19.13 3.96
CA SER A 34 -7.01 -17.86 3.25
C SER A 34 -8.27 -17.76 2.39
N GLY A 35 -8.86 -16.57 2.33
CA GLY A 35 -9.86 -16.17 1.36
C GLY A 35 -9.25 -15.46 0.15
N ASP A 36 -7.93 -15.35 0.10
CA ASP A 36 -7.23 -14.70 -1.02
C ASP A 36 -7.08 -15.64 -2.23
N THR A 37 -6.65 -15.09 -3.36
CA THR A 37 -6.43 -15.83 -4.60
C THR A 37 -5.41 -16.95 -4.38
N ILE A 38 -5.76 -18.17 -4.80
CA ILE A 38 -4.97 -19.38 -4.50
C ILE A 38 -3.55 -19.29 -5.05
N ASP A 39 -3.35 -18.68 -6.24
CA ASP A 39 -2.02 -18.55 -6.84
C ASP A 39 -1.11 -17.65 -6.01
N HIS A 40 -1.64 -16.57 -5.42
CA HIS A 40 -0.89 -15.69 -4.53
C HIS A 40 -0.52 -16.38 -3.21
N VAL A 41 -1.45 -17.17 -2.67
CA VAL A 41 -1.22 -17.97 -1.46
C VAL A 41 -0.13 -19.01 -1.73
N ASN A 42 -0.20 -19.71 -2.86
CA ASN A 42 0.81 -20.72 -3.25
C ASN A 42 2.19 -20.07 -3.45
N ALA A 43 2.27 -18.91 -4.11
CA ALA A 43 3.53 -18.18 -4.28
C ALA A 43 4.21 -17.85 -2.93
N ILE A 44 3.41 -17.54 -1.90
CA ILE A 44 3.94 -17.30 -0.55
C ILE A 44 4.38 -18.62 0.10
N LEU A 45 3.62 -19.70 -0.03
CA LEU A 45 3.96 -21.00 0.54
C LEU A 45 5.22 -21.60 -0.07
N GLU A 46 5.51 -21.30 -1.33
CA GLU A 46 6.74 -21.68 -2.04
C GLU A 46 7.98 -20.87 -1.62
N LYS A 47 7.81 -19.86 -0.75
CA LYS A 47 8.88 -19.00 -0.23
C LYS A 47 8.94 -19.04 1.31
N PRO A 48 9.47 -20.12 1.93
CA PRO A 48 9.52 -20.24 3.39
C PRO A 48 10.21 -19.06 4.07
N THR A 49 11.19 -18.44 3.41
CA THR A 49 11.91 -17.24 3.89
C THR A 49 10.99 -16.06 4.15
N PHE A 50 9.80 -16.02 3.53
CA PHE A 50 8.81 -15.00 3.84
C PHE A 50 8.34 -15.07 5.30
N PHE A 51 8.14 -16.26 5.84
CA PHE A 51 7.71 -16.43 7.23
C PHE A 51 8.86 -16.31 8.23
N GLU A 52 10.09 -16.61 7.82
CA GLU A 52 11.28 -16.52 8.67
C GLU A 52 11.54 -15.08 9.15
N GLN A 53 11.16 -14.05 8.35
CA GLN A 53 11.31 -12.65 8.73
C GLN A 53 10.53 -12.25 9.99
N PHE A 54 9.55 -13.05 10.41
CA PHE A 54 8.76 -12.81 11.62
C PHE A 54 9.34 -13.55 12.84
N GLN A 55 10.23 -14.53 12.66
CA GLN A 55 10.81 -15.31 13.74
C GLN A 55 11.64 -14.43 14.69
N GLY A 56 11.64 -14.79 15.98
CA GLY A 56 12.34 -14.05 17.03
C GLY A 56 11.71 -12.71 17.42
N LYS A 57 10.66 -12.23 16.71
CA LYS A 57 9.98 -10.99 17.08
C LYS A 57 9.11 -11.17 18.31
N SER A 58 9.07 -10.13 19.17
CA SER A 58 8.12 -10.05 20.29
C SER A 58 6.73 -9.61 19.78
N ARG A 59 5.73 -9.55 20.67
CA ARG A 59 4.40 -9.02 20.37
C ARG A 59 4.48 -7.55 19.94
N GLU A 60 5.28 -6.75 20.63
CA GLU A 60 5.53 -5.35 20.29
C GLU A 60 6.26 -5.23 18.94
N GLY A 61 7.22 -6.12 18.67
CA GLY A 61 7.92 -6.18 17.38
C GLY A 61 6.98 -6.52 16.22
N LEU A 62 5.98 -7.37 16.43
CA LEU A 62 4.93 -7.64 15.44
C LEU A 62 3.96 -6.46 15.29
N ALA A 63 3.63 -5.75 16.37
CA ALA A 63 2.78 -4.56 16.30
C ALA A 63 3.42 -3.40 15.50
N GLN A 64 4.75 -3.38 15.43
CA GLN A 64 5.55 -2.31 14.81
C GLN A 64 6.27 -2.77 13.53
N LEU A 65 5.71 -3.74 12.82
CA LEU A 65 6.28 -4.21 11.54
C LEU A 65 6.35 -3.05 10.53
N ASP A 66 7.55 -2.67 10.12
CA ASP A 66 7.79 -1.58 9.16
C ASP A 66 8.33 -2.11 7.82
N ASP A 67 9.37 -2.93 7.84
CA ASP A 67 10.04 -3.43 6.64
C ASP A 67 9.72 -4.92 6.44
N VAL A 68 8.73 -5.20 5.61
CA VAL A 68 8.37 -6.56 5.24
C VAL A 68 8.73 -6.81 3.77
N SER A 69 9.63 -7.78 3.56
CA SER A 69 9.96 -8.23 2.22
C SER A 69 8.80 -9.03 1.63
N ALA A 70 8.09 -8.44 0.68
CA ALA A 70 6.98 -9.09 0.02
C ALA A 70 7.45 -10.11 -1.03
N VAL A 71 6.63 -11.13 -1.27
CA VAL A 71 6.87 -12.13 -2.31
C VAL A 71 6.44 -11.55 -3.66
N SER A 72 7.35 -11.59 -4.65
CA SER A 72 7.04 -11.18 -6.02
C SER A 72 5.88 -12.00 -6.59
N GLY A 73 4.93 -11.36 -7.24
CA GLY A 73 3.70 -11.98 -7.72
C GLY A 73 2.60 -12.15 -6.65
N ALA A 74 2.92 -11.90 -5.35
CA ALA A 74 1.97 -11.97 -4.25
C ALA A 74 2.11 -10.79 -3.27
N THR A 75 2.49 -9.63 -3.77
CA THR A 75 2.84 -8.45 -2.95
C THR A 75 1.70 -8.05 -2.02
N LEU A 76 0.48 -7.91 -2.53
CA LEU A 76 -0.67 -7.49 -1.72
C LEU A 76 -0.99 -8.49 -0.63
N THR A 77 -0.94 -9.79 -0.93
CA THR A 77 -1.18 -10.87 0.04
C THR A 77 -0.09 -10.89 1.12
N SER A 78 1.18 -10.68 0.73
CA SER A 78 2.31 -10.57 1.66
C SER A 78 2.13 -9.41 2.64
N LEU A 79 1.79 -8.23 2.11
CA LEU A 79 1.60 -7.03 2.93
C LEU A 79 0.36 -7.15 3.83
N ALA A 80 -0.72 -7.78 3.36
CA ALA A 80 -1.90 -8.05 4.17
C ALA A 80 -1.60 -9.03 5.32
N ILE A 81 -0.74 -10.02 5.11
CA ILE A 81 -0.27 -10.91 6.18
C ILE A 81 0.47 -10.12 7.26
N ALA A 82 1.37 -9.22 6.87
CA ALA A 82 2.09 -8.35 7.82
C ALA A 82 1.14 -7.43 8.59
N ASP A 83 0.19 -6.79 7.90
CA ASP A 83 -0.84 -5.95 8.52
C ASP A 83 -1.73 -6.74 9.48
N ALA A 84 -2.13 -7.98 9.12
CA ALA A 84 -2.91 -8.84 10.00
C ALA A 84 -2.16 -9.18 11.30
N LEU A 85 -0.84 -9.43 11.22
CA LEU A 85 0.01 -9.62 12.39
C LEU A 85 0.08 -8.34 13.22
N ALA A 86 0.37 -7.19 12.61
CA ALA A 86 0.44 -5.92 13.32
C ALA A 86 -0.88 -5.60 14.05
N LEU A 87 -2.00 -5.66 13.37
CA LEU A 87 -3.33 -5.42 13.94
C LEU A 87 -3.65 -6.37 15.10
N ARG A 88 -3.27 -7.65 14.98
CA ARG A 88 -3.52 -8.65 16.04
C ARG A 88 -2.83 -8.31 17.35
N PHE A 89 -1.68 -7.64 17.30
CA PHE A 89 -0.86 -7.29 18.47
C PHE A 89 -0.94 -5.81 18.85
N GLY A 90 -1.96 -5.10 18.40
CA GLY A 90 -2.25 -3.72 18.81
C GLY A 90 -1.55 -2.64 17.99
N GLY A 91 -0.92 -3.01 16.89
CA GLY A 91 -0.39 -2.09 15.89
C GLY A 91 -1.48 -1.56 14.95
N THR A 92 -1.04 -0.84 13.95
CA THR A 92 -1.91 -0.25 12.91
C THR A 92 -1.57 -0.83 11.54
N LYS A 93 -2.57 -0.81 10.63
CA LYS A 93 -2.34 -1.14 9.23
C LYS A 93 -1.42 -0.09 8.61
N LYS A 94 -0.28 -0.50 8.09
CA LYS A 94 0.74 0.38 7.51
C LYS A 94 0.85 0.24 5.99
N ASN A 95 0.52 -0.93 5.48
CA ASN A 95 0.68 -1.24 4.07
C ASN A 95 -0.55 -0.81 3.28
N SER A 96 -0.29 -0.15 2.15
CA SER A 96 -1.32 0.23 1.20
C SER A 96 -1.59 -0.91 0.21
N ARG A 97 -2.82 -0.98 -0.31
CA ARG A 97 -3.13 -1.81 -1.47
C ARG A 97 -2.39 -1.35 -2.74
N PHE A 98 -1.85 -0.14 -2.72
CA PHE A 98 -1.08 0.47 -3.81
C PHE A 98 0.34 0.76 -3.31
N PRO A 99 1.23 -0.26 -3.25
CA PRO A 99 2.55 -0.13 -2.63
C PRO A 99 3.52 0.74 -3.44
N ASN A 100 3.26 0.94 -4.73
CA ASN A 100 4.18 1.68 -5.60
C ASN A 100 4.17 3.17 -5.25
N PRO A 101 5.31 3.77 -4.90
CA PRO A 101 5.40 5.22 -4.67
C PRO A 101 5.13 6.01 -5.95
N ILE A 102 4.91 7.31 -5.80
CA ILE A 102 4.88 8.24 -6.94
C ILE A 102 6.28 8.28 -7.56
N ASP A 103 6.38 8.10 -8.87
CA ASP A 103 7.65 8.20 -9.59
C ASP A 103 7.78 9.51 -10.38
N MET A 104 9.00 9.80 -10.83
CA MET A 104 9.27 11.04 -11.56
C MET A 104 8.75 11.05 -13.00
N GLU A 105 8.49 9.89 -13.59
CA GLU A 105 7.90 9.80 -14.93
C GLU A 105 6.43 10.25 -14.89
N GLU A 106 5.67 9.78 -13.88
CA GLU A 106 4.30 10.26 -13.64
C GLU A 106 4.28 11.78 -13.44
N ILE A 107 5.20 12.31 -12.62
CA ILE A 107 5.25 13.74 -12.30
C ILE A 107 5.56 14.59 -13.53
N ARG A 108 6.46 14.15 -14.40
CA ARG A 108 6.86 14.91 -15.60
C ARG A 108 5.73 15.06 -16.62
N LYS A 109 4.71 14.21 -16.61
CA LYS A 109 3.50 14.41 -17.42
C LYS A 109 2.81 15.74 -17.08
N HIS A 110 2.79 16.10 -15.79
CA HIS A 110 2.14 17.29 -15.29
C HIS A 110 3.09 18.48 -15.08
N PHE A 111 4.35 18.20 -14.78
CA PHE A 111 5.42 19.18 -14.54
C PHE A 111 6.67 18.79 -15.33
N PRO A 112 6.74 19.13 -16.63
CA PRO A 112 7.86 18.70 -17.49
C PRO A 112 9.24 19.12 -17.00
N GLN A 113 9.33 20.20 -16.23
CA GLN A 113 10.58 20.72 -15.67
C GLN A 113 10.95 20.12 -14.31
N ALA A 114 10.15 19.15 -13.81
CA ALA A 114 10.41 18.54 -12.51
C ALA A 114 11.68 17.69 -12.51
N VAL A 115 12.52 17.91 -11.49
CA VAL A 115 13.74 17.13 -11.25
C VAL A 115 13.74 16.40 -9.93
N GLY A 116 12.85 16.75 -9.00
CA GLY A 116 12.78 16.11 -7.69
C GLY A 116 11.48 16.38 -6.93
N LEU A 117 11.28 15.58 -5.89
CA LEU A 117 10.17 15.68 -4.95
C LEU A 117 10.71 15.86 -3.54
N THR A 118 10.07 16.72 -2.76
CA THR A 118 10.38 16.91 -1.34
C THR A 118 9.11 16.90 -0.50
N PRO A 119 9.12 16.36 0.73
CA PRO A 119 7.95 16.41 1.60
C PRO A 119 7.47 17.84 1.83
N SER A 120 6.17 18.06 1.73
CA SER A 120 5.58 19.36 2.06
C SER A 120 5.63 19.61 3.57
N LYS A 121 6.07 20.79 3.96
CA LYS A 121 6.13 21.19 5.38
C LYS A 121 4.75 21.54 5.95
N THR A 122 3.83 21.95 5.09
CA THR A 122 2.49 22.39 5.48
C THR A 122 1.42 21.31 5.34
N HIS A 123 1.65 20.32 4.48
CA HIS A 123 0.71 19.23 4.17
C HIS A 123 1.48 17.90 4.15
N PRO A 124 1.58 17.18 5.28
CA PRO A 124 2.46 16.01 5.43
C PRO A 124 2.21 14.87 4.43
N SER A 125 0.99 14.76 3.88
CA SER A 125 0.62 13.76 2.87
C SER A 125 0.93 14.19 1.43
N MET A 126 1.53 15.37 1.23
CA MET A 126 1.84 15.91 -0.09
C MET A 126 3.34 16.08 -0.31
N LEU A 127 3.74 16.02 -1.57
CA LEU A 127 5.11 16.26 -2.02
C LEU A 127 5.16 17.56 -2.83
N GLN A 128 6.14 18.41 -2.57
CA GLN A 128 6.45 19.57 -3.42
C GLN A 128 7.26 19.11 -4.61
N VAL A 129 6.90 19.60 -5.78
CA VAL A 129 7.59 19.34 -7.05
C VAL A 129 8.62 20.44 -7.27
N MET A 130 9.88 20.06 -7.46
CA MET A 130 11.01 20.99 -7.56
C MET A 130 11.59 21.01 -8.97
N ASP A 131 11.99 22.21 -9.44
CA ASP A 131 12.82 22.38 -10.64
C ASP A 131 14.33 22.26 -10.34
N ALA A 132 15.15 22.36 -11.38
CA ALA A 132 16.62 22.30 -11.27
C ALA A 132 17.23 23.46 -10.48
N ASN A 133 16.53 24.58 -10.32
CA ASN A 133 16.97 25.75 -9.56
C ASN A 133 16.54 25.69 -8.08
N GLY A 134 15.84 24.62 -7.68
CA GLY A 134 15.28 24.49 -6.34
C GLY A 134 13.98 25.28 -6.13
N SER A 135 13.35 25.76 -7.20
CA SER A 135 12.05 26.44 -7.12
C SER A 135 10.91 25.43 -7.09
N VAL A 136 9.85 25.74 -6.31
CA VAL A 136 8.65 24.92 -6.24
C VAL A 136 7.79 25.16 -7.48
N LEU A 137 7.51 24.12 -8.26
CA LEU A 137 6.64 24.16 -9.43
C LEU A 137 5.17 23.95 -9.07
N GLY A 138 4.92 23.32 -7.94
CA GLY A 138 3.58 22.95 -7.45
C GLY A 138 3.70 21.83 -6.41
N ALA A 139 2.60 21.14 -6.19
CA ALA A 139 2.56 20.02 -5.25
C ALA A 139 1.79 18.85 -5.85
N VAL A 140 2.11 17.65 -5.38
CA VAL A 140 1.39 16.42 -5.72
C VAL A 140 1.04 15.64 -4.48
N GLY A 141 -0.07 14.96 -4.54
CA GLY A 141 -0.51 14.00 -3.54
C GLY A 141 -1.18 12.82 -4.20
N ARG A 142 -1.35 11.74 -3.44
CA ARG A 142 -2.11 10.58 -3.90
C ARG A 142 -3.21 10.25 -2.90
N THR A 143 -4.28 9.62 -3.39
CA THR A 143 -5.40 9.23 -2.52
C THR A 143 -5.02 8.07 -1.61
N SER A 144 -4.20 7.13 -2.07
CA SER A 144 -3.66 6.06 -1.24
C SER A 144 -2.50 6.55 -0.36
N PRO A 145 -2.34 6.07 0.88
CA PRO A 145 -3.14 5.03 1.54
C PRO A 145 -4.42 5.56 2.23
N HIS A 146 -4.64 6.86 2.27
CA HIS A 146 -5.71 7.48 3.06
C HIS A 146 -7.11 7.07 2.61
N ALA A 147 -7.30 6.86 1.30
CA ALA A 147 -8.58 6.48 0.70
C ALA A 147 -8.70 4.99 0.33
N ASP A 148 -7.75 4.14 0.74
CA ASP A 148 -7.76 2.70 0.42
C ASP A 148 -9.00 1.94 0.95
N GLN A 149 -9.71 2.53 1.90
CA GLN A 149 -10.95 1.99 2.46
C GLN A 149 -12.21 2.45 1.71
N ILE A 150 -12.07 3.43 0.82
CA ILE A 150 -13.18 3.89 -0.02
C ILE A 150 -13.25 2.94 -1.21
N ILE A 151 -14.26 2.08 -1.15
CA ILE A 151 -14.47 1.03 -2.14
C ILE A 151 -15.58 1.50 -3.07
N GLY A 152 -15.31 1.49 -4.37
CA GLY A 152 -16.31 1.70 -5.38
C GLY A 152 -17.22 0.46 -5.53
N TYR A 153 -17.41 -0.03 -6.74
CA TYR A 153 -18.19 -1.24 -6.97
C TYR A 153 -17.43 -2.51 -6.54
N GLN A 154 -16.14 -2.63 -6.88
CA GLN A 154 -15.32 -3.81 -6.58
C GLN A 154 -14.11 -3.49 -5.71
N GLY A 155 -13.46 -2.37 -5.90
CA GLY A 155 -12.23 -2.06 -5.19
C GLY A 155 -11.90 -0.58 -5.07
N PRO A 156 -10.81 -0.27 -4.34
CA PRO A 156 -10.34 1.10 -4.21
C PRO A 156 -9.60 1.57 -5.47
N ILE A 157 -9.49 2.89 -5.59
CA ILE A 157 -8.77 3.57 -6.67
C ILE A 157 -7.69 4.46 -6.05
N ASP A 158 -6.47 4.37 -6.57
CA ASP A 158 -5.39 5.30 -6.27
C ASP A 158 -5.29 6.35 -7.38
N SER A 159 -5.44 7.61 -7.00
CA SER A 159 -5.38 8.75 -7.92
C SER A 159 -4.25 9.68 -7.55
N LEU A 160 -3.55 10.23 -8.56
CA LEU A 160 -2.61 11.33 -8.42
C LEU A 160 -3.35 12.65 -8.57
N LEU A 161 -3.14 13.55 -7.63
CA LEU A 161 -3.61 14.93 -7.68
C LEU A 161 -2.41 15.84 -7.86
N ALA A 162 -2.43 16.68 -8.88
CA ALA A 162 -1.40 17.70 -9.10
C ALA A 162 -2.01 19.09 -8.91
N PHE A 163 -1.32 19.91 -8.12
CA PHE A 163 -1.71 21.28 -7.78
C PHE A 163 -0.65 22.26 -8.27
N ASP A 164 -1.11 23.40 -8.78
CA ASP A 164 -0.20 24.49 -9.16
C ASP A 164 0.42 25.19 -7.93
N GLN A 165 1.25 26.21 -8.17
CA GLN A 165 1.91 26.99 -7.12
C GLN A 165 0.95 27.76 -6.22
N ASN A 166 -0.29 28.01 -6.69
CA ASN A 166 -1.34 28.72 -5.96
C ASN A 166 -2.23 27.74 -5.15
N GLY A 167 -1.99 26.42 -5.26
CA GLY A 167 -2.79 25.40 -4.63
C GLY A 167 -4.08 25.05 -5.41
N ALA A 168 -4.23 25.53 -6.66
CA ALA A 168 -5.36 25.12 -7.51
C ALA A 168 -5.08 23.73 -8.11
N LEU A 169 -6.11 22.89 -8.18
CA LEU A 169 -6.02 21.58 -8.81
C LEU A 169 -5.74 21.75 -10.31
N LYS A 170 -4.61 21.23 -10.74
CA LYS A 170 -4.14 21.26 -12.13
C LYS A 170 -4.58 20.03 -12.90
N SER A 171 -4.49 18.85 -12.27
CA SER A 171 -4.91 17.59 -12.86
C SER A 171 -5.21 16.54 -11.80
N LEU A 172 -6.04 15.57 -12.19
CA LEU A 172 -6.32 14.35 -11.48
C LEU A 172 -6.17 13.20 -12.48
N GLU A 173 -5.36 12.18 -12.11
CA GLU A 173 -5.11 10.99 -12.94
C GLU A 173 -5.28 9.73 -12.10
N ILE A 174 -5.98 8.73 -12.62
CA ILE A 174 -6.04 7.41 -11.99
C ILE A 174 -4.70 6.69 -12.24
N ARG A 175 -3.97 6.40 -11.16
CA ARG A 175 -2.70 5.66 -11.20
C ARG A 175 -2.93 4.16 -11.26
N SER A 176 -3.86 3.68 -10.45
CA SER A 176 -4.17 2.27 -10.34
C SER A 176 -5.58 2.08 -9.79
N SER A 177 -6.24 1.02 -10.20
CA SER A 177 -7.61 0.71 -9.79
C SER A 177 -7.79 -0.78 -9.57
N PHE A 178 -8.57 -1.13 -8.55
CA PHE A 178 -9.12 -2.47 -8.34
C PHE A 178 -10.59 -2.56 -8.77
N GLU A 179 -11.08 -1.51 -9.44
CA GLU A 179 -12.41 -1.54 -10.04
C GLU A 179 -12.46 -2.43 -11.30
N ASN A 180 -13.67 -2.89 -11.61
CA ASN A 180 -13.94 -3.63 -12.83
C ASN A 180 -13.72 -2.75 -14.07
N GLN A 181 -13.14 -3.35 -15.10
CA GLN A 181 -13.21 -2.81 -16.45
C GLN A 181 -14.63 -3.00 -17.02
N PRO A 182 -15.21 -2.03 -17.78
CA PRO A 182 -14.59 -0.75 -18.21
C PRO A 182 -14.80 0.41 -17.21
N TYR A 183 -15.46 0.20 -16.06
CA TYR A 183 -15.85 1.29 -15.14
C TYR A 183 -14.65 2.12 -14.64
N ALA A 184 -13.50 1.50 -14.48
CA ALA A 184 -12.26 2.19 -14.10
C ALA A 184 -11.77 3.20 -15.15
N ASP A 185 -12.16 3.02 -16.41
CA ASP A 185 -11.69 3.84 -17.52
C ASP A 185 -12.64 5.01 -17.84
N TYR A 186 -13.91 4.93 -17.46
CA TYR A 186 -14.90 5.99 -17.74
C TYR A 186 -14.48 7.40 -17.30
N PRO A 187 -13.83 7.61 -16.13
CA PRO A 187 -13.36 8.94 -15.76
C PRO A 187 -12.26 9.51 -16.67
N ASN A 188 -11.62 8.68 -17.50
CA ASN A 188 -10.61 9.11 -18.46
C ASN A 188 -11.17 9.40 -19.85
N GLU A 189 -12.48 9.22 -20.07
CA GLU A 189 -13.13 9.52 -21.33
C GLU A 189 -13.46 11.02 -21.42
N ASP A 190 -13.37 11.57 -22.64
CA ASP A 190 -13.59 13.02 -22.92
C ASP A 190 -14.98 13.53 -22.53
N THR A 191 -15.87 12.65 -22.13
CA THR A 191 -17.26 12.97 -21.73
C THR A 191 -17.46 13.15 -20.22
N TYR A 192 -16.38 13.03 -19.42
CA TYR A 192 -16.45 13.13 -17.96
C TYR A 192 -15.95 14.45 -17.42
#